data_8684408159f67a8a61ea74a2ef6b5cc0
#
_entry.id   8684408159f67a8a61ea74a2ef6b5cc0
#
_cell.length_a   1.000
_cell.length_b   1.000
_cell.length_c   1.000
_cell.angle_alpha   90.00
_cell.angle_beta   90.00
_cell.angle_gamma   90.00
#
_symmetry.space_group_name_H-M   'P 1'
#
loop_
_entity.id
_entity.type
_entity.pdbx_description
1 polymer ?
#
loop_
_entity_poly.entity_id
_entity_poly.type
_entity_poly.pdbx_seq_one_letter_code
_entity_poly.pdbx_strand_id
1 'polypeptide(L)'
;AGLDVVPVYVRLANDQEMLEMALVENIQRRDLDAIEVALSYARLMEECDMTQQQVSERVGKERSTVANYVGLLKLSPLIQAGLRDREISMGHARALVGISDDSVRDHLYSQCVKGAWSVRQLESAVRGLSSPKPAPAAVAATHPAAAVLEQKTGLAAKVIQKANGSGTIILSFKSDAELQAALKKLS
;
A
#
# COMPACT_ATOMS: atom_id res chain seq x y z
N ALA A 1 -25.40 2.76 42.66
CA ALA A 1 -26.30 1.64 42.41
C ALA A 1 -26.55 0.96 43.77
N GLY A 2 -27.78 0.98 44.28
CA GLY A 2 -28.14 0.42 45.61
C GLY A 2 -28.54 -1.07 45.48
N LEU A 3 -27.67 -1.88 44.94
CA LEU A 3 -27.89 -3.32 44.87
C LEU A 3 -27.12 -4.03 46.00
N ASP A 4 -27.85 -4.70 46.89
CA ASP A 4 -27.27 -5.50 47.98
C ASP A 4 -26.67 -6.83 47.51
N VAL A 5 -27.06 -7.30 46.30
CA VAL A 5 -26.58 -8.52 45.67
C VAL A 5 -26.34 -8.29 44.19
N VAL A 6 -25.21 -8.72 43.69
CA VAL A 6 -24.85 -8.67 42.27
C VAL A 6 -24.72 -10.09 41.75
N PRO A 7 -25.39 -10.50 40.66
CA PRO A 7 -25.20 -11.80 40.06
C PRO A 7 -23.75 -11.88 39.50
N VAL A 8 -23.01 -12.91 39.95
CA VAL A 8 -21.64 -13.18 39.49
C VAL A 8 -21.61 -14.52 38.79
N TYR A 9 -20.86 -14.58 37.70
CA TYR A 9 -20.56 -15.79 36.98
C TYR A 9 -19.11 -16.21 37.28
N VAL A 10 -18.94 -17.31 37.99
CA VAL A 10 -17.60 -17.82 38.32
C VAL A 10 -17.16 -18.78 37.21
N ARG A 11 -16.04 -18.47 36.57
CA ARG A 11 -15.40 -19.30 35.57
C ARG A 11 -13.98 -19.65 36.02
N LEU A 12 -13.61 -20.93 35.92
CA LEU A 12 -12.21 -21.34 36.09
C LEU A 12 -11.46 -20.95 34.81
N ALA A 13 -10.38 -20.22 34.95
CA ALA A 13 -9.48 -19.79 33.88
C ALA A 13 -8.03 -19.93 34.38
N ASN A 14 -7.12 -20.32 33.51
CA ASN A 14 -5.70 -20.26 33.78
C ASN A 14 -5.18 -18.83 33.56
N ASP A 15 -3.94 -18.53 33.92
CA ASP A 15 -3.36 -17.20 33.82
C ASP A 15 -3.37 -16.67 32.35
N GLN A 16 -3.14 -17.54 31.38
CA GLN A 16 -3.17 -17.19 29.97
C GLN A 16 -4.60 -16.84 29.49
N GLU A 17 -5.60 -17.63 29.89
CA GLU A 17 -7.00 -17.34 29.58
C GLU A 17 -7.47 -16.03 30.24
N MET A 18 -7.01 -15.76 31.47
CA MET A 18 -7.31 -14.48 32.16
C MET A 18 -6.70 -13.29 31.43
N LEU A 19 -5.44 -13.39 30.99
CA LEU A 19 -4.78 -12.36 30.21
C LEU A 19 -5.48 -12.11 28.87
N GLU A 20 -5.83 -13.19 28.17
CA GLU A 20 -6.58 -13.12 26.92
C GLU A 20 -7.92 -12.41 27.10
N MET A 21 -8.69 -12.80 28.13
CA MET A 21 -9.98 -12.15 28.43
C MET A 21 -9.82 -10.67 28.75
N ALA A 22 -8.81 -10.29 29.51
CA ALA A 22 -8.52 -8.89 29.85
C ALA A 22 -8.14 -8.08 28.60
N LEU A 23 -7.31 -8.64 27.71
CA LEU A 23 -6.92 -7.97 26.46
C LEU A 23 -8.11 -7.82 25.51
N VAL A 24 -8.96 -8.83 25.37
CA VAL A 24 -10.16 -8.77 24.52
C VAL A 24 -11.18 -7.77 25.07
N GLU A 25 -11.39 -7.74 26.40
CA GLU A 25 -12.25 -6.73 27.03
C GLU A 25 -11.74 -5.32 26.75
N ASN A 26 -10.44 -5.09 26.95
CA ASN A 26 -9.83 -3.80 26.69
C ASN A 26 -10.00 -3.37 25.22
N ILE A 27 -9.88 -4.28 24.24
CA ILE A 27 -10.09 -3.98 22.81
C ILE A 27 -11.52 -3.53 22.52
N GLN A 28 -12.50 -3.96 23.30
CA GLN A 28 -13.91 -3.60 23.12
C GLN A 28 -14.25 -2.20 23.65
N ARG A 29 -13.31 -1.51 24.29
CA ARG A 29 -13.50 -0.12 24.71
C ARG A 29 -13.68 0.79 23.50
N ARG A 30 -14.57 1.78 23.62
CA ARG A 30 -14.95 2.66 22.51
C ARG A 30 -13.92 3.76 22.19
N ASP A 31 -13.00 4.02 23.11
CA ASP A 31 -12.11 5.18 23.06
C ASP A 31 -10.67 4.85 22.62
N LEU A 32 -10.39 3.62 22.19
CA LEU A 32 -9.05 3.21 21.74
C LEU A 32 -8.70 3.85 20.41
N ASP A 33 -7.49 4.40 20.32
CA ASP A 33 -6.91 4.79 19.04
C ASP A 33 -6.44 3.58 18.21
N ALA A 34 -6.15 3.81 16.93
CA ALA A 34 -5.76 2.72 16.02
C ALA A 34 -4.44 2.04 16.42
N ILE A 35 -3.52 2.76 17.07
CA ILE A 35 -2.24 2.22 17.53
C ILE A 35 -2.43 1.38 18.80
N GLU A 36 -3.29 1.82 19.71
CA GLU A 36 -3.64 1.05 20.92
C GLU A 36 -4.31 -0.29 20.55
N VAL A 37 -5.21 -0.27 19.57
CA VAL A 37 -5.82 -1.51 19.03
C VAL A 37 -4.74 -2.40 18.41
N ALA A 38 -3.81 -1.84 17.63
CA ALA A 38 -2.72 -2.57 17.01
C ALA A 38 -1.81 -3.24 18.05
N LEU A 39 -1.46 -2.52 19.13
CA LEU A 39 -0.68 -3.04 20.25
C LEU A 39 -1.41 -4.16 20.97
N SER A 40 -2.72 -4.02 21.19
CA SER A 40 -3.53 -5.06 21.84
C SER A 40 -3.58 -6.34 20.99
N TYR A 41 -3.68 -6.22 19.66
CA TYR A 41 -3.60 -7.40 18.77
C TYR A 41 -2.21 -8.03 18.79
N ALA A 42 -1.14 -7.23 18.77
CA ALA A 42 0.22 -7.76 18.87
C ALA A 42 0.44 -8.51 20.18
N ARG A 43 -0.05 -7.97 21.30
CA ARG A 43 0.02 -8.64 22.62
C ARG A 43 -0.74 -9.95 22.66
N LEU A 44 -1.95 -10.02 22.07
CA LEU A 44 -2.66 -11.31 21.94
C LEU A 44 -1.86 -12.35 21.16
N MET A 45 -1.16 -11.92 20.09
CA MET A 45 -0.32 -12.80 19.31
C MET A 45 0.94 -13.26 20.06
N GLU A 46 1.59 -12.36 20.80
CA GLU A 46 2.87 -12.62 21.47
C GLU A 46 2.69 -13.26 22.85
N GLU A 47 1.77 -12.75 23.68
CA GLU A 47 1.61 -13.21 25.07
C GLU A 47 0.66 -14.40 25.20
N CYS A 48 -0.30 -14.54 24.27
CA CYS A 48 -1.25 -15.65 24.24
C CYS A 48 -0.96 -16.69 23.13
N ASP A 49 0.17 -16.55 22.41
CA ASP A 49 0.61 -17.44 21.31
C ASP A 49 -0.47 -17.64 20.22
N MET A 50 -1.18 -16.57 19.89
CA MET A 50 -2.28 -16.60 18.92
C MET A 50 -1.83 -16.21 17.52
N THR A 51 -2.32 -16.92 16.52
CA THR A 51 -2.20 -16.50 15.11
C THR A 51 -3.15 -15.34 14.80
N GLN A 52 -2.88 -14.58 13.73
CA GLN A 52 -3.79 -13.53 13.26
C GLN A 52 -5.22 -14.04 13.00
N GLN A 53 -5.35 -15.27 12.57
CA GLN A 53 -6.65 -15.90 12.34
C GLN A 53 -7.41 -16.09 13.68
N GLN A 54 -6.75 -16.63 14.67
CA GLN A 54 -7.34 -16.83 16.01
C GLN A 54 -7.70 -15.51 16.68
N VAL A 55 -6.82 -14.49 16.59
CA VAL A 55 -7.13 -13.12 17.05
C VAL A 55 -8.37 -12.60 16.35
N SER A 56 -8.48 -12.75 15.01
CA SER A 56 -9.62 -12.25 14.24
C SER A 56 -10.95 -12.88 14.67
N GLU A 57 -10.96 -14.18 14.89
CA GLU A 57 -12.12 -14.92 15.39
C GLU A 57 -12.50 -14.46 16.81
N ARG A 58 -11.49 -14.27 17.66
CA ARG A 58 -11.70 -13.86 19.06
C ARG A 58 -12.28 -12.47 19.22
N VAL A 59 -11.82 -11.52 18.38
CA VAL A 59 -12.29 -10.12 18.42
C VAL A 59 -13.47 -9.83 17.46
N GLY A 60 -13.93 -10.84 16.70
CA GLY A 60 -15.04 -10.70 15.76
C GLY A 60 -14.72 -9.76 14.58
N LYS A 61 -13.49 -9.79 14.06
CA LYS A 61 -13.05 -9.00 12.93
C LYS A 61 -12.51 -9.88 11.80
N GLU A 62 -12.43 -9.34 10.60
CA GLU A 62 -11.76 -10.02 9.49
C GLU A 62 -10.25 -10.14 9.75
N ARG A 63 -9.63 -11.26 9.33
CA ARG A 63 -8.18 -11.46 9.43
C ARG A 63 -7.38 -10.33 8.77
N SER A 64 -7.86 -9.85 7.62
CA SER A 64 -7.26 -8.71 6.90
C SER A 64 -7.28 -7.43 7.73
N THR A 65 -8.31 -7.22 8.54
CA THR A 65 -8.41 -6.10 9.48
C THR A 65 -7.34 -6.21 10.56
N VAL A 66 -7.21 -7.36 11.21
CA VAL A 66 -6.16 -7.61 12.22
C VAL A 66 -4.78 -7.37 11.61
N ALA A 67 -4.49 -7.94 10.42
CA ALA A 67 -3.22 -7.75 9.73
C ALA A 67 -2.93 -6.27 9.43
N ASN A 68 -3.94 -5.50 9.03
CA ASN A 68 -3.81 -4.07 8.78
C ASN A 68 -3.45 -3.29 10.06
N TYR A 69 -4.10 -3.59 11.18
CA TYR A 69 -3.78 -2.94 12.46
C TYR A 69 -2.37 -3.29 12.93
N VAL A 70 -2.01 -4.56 12.98
CA VAL A 70 -0.65 -5.01 13.38
C VAL A 70 0.42 -4.39 12.45
N GLY A 71 0.09 -4.24 11.16
CA GLY A 71 0.95 -3.56 10.19
C GLY A 71 1.31 -2.13 10.57
N LEU A 72 0.44 -1.39 11.29
CA LEU A 72 0.70 0.00 11.72
C LEU A 72 1.91 0.12 12.64
N LEU A 73 2.22 -0.93 13.40
CA LEU A 73 3.36 -0.95 14.33
C LEU A 73 4.72 -0.94 13.59
N LYS A 74 4.74 -1.22 12.29
CA LYS A 74 5.93 -1.12 11.42
C LYS A 74 6.20 0.32 10.95
N LEU A 75 5.27 1.23 11.16
CA LEU A 75 5.43 2.63 10.80
C LEU A 75 6.34 3.35 11.79
N SER A 76 7.03 4.40 11.32
CA SER A 76 7.85 5.23 12.21
C SER A 76 6.99 5.88 13.29
N PRO A 77 7.57 6.20 14.48
CA PRO A 77 6.84 6.90 15.54
C PRO A 77 6.20 8.21 15.08
N LEU A 78 6.82 8.89 14.10
CA LEU A 78 6.29 10.09 13.49
C LEU A 78 4.95 9.85 12.80
N ILE A 79 4.86 8.79 11.99
CA ILE A 79 3.65 8.44 11.26
C ILE A 79 2.58 7.91 12.21
N GLN A 80 2.97 7.14 13.22
CA GLN A 80 2.04 6.66 14.25
C GLN A 80 1.41 7.82 15.02
N ALA A 81 2.21 8.85 15.38
CA ALA A 81 1.71 10.07 16.01
C ALA A 81 0.71 10.81 15.09
N GLY A 82 1.06 11.02 13.81
CA GLY A 82 0.17 11.67 12.85
C GLY A 82 -1.15 10.91 12.62
N LEU A 83 -1.15 9.57 12.74
CA LEU A 83 -2.38 8.79 12.70
C LEU A 83 -3.24 9.01 13.97
N ARG A 84 -2.62 9.07 15.15
CA ARG A 84 -3.27 9.36 16.43
C ARG A 84 -3.86 10.77 16.46
N ASP A 85 -3.10 11.74 15.96
CA ASP A 85 -3.49 13.15 15.89
C ASP A 85 -4.47 13.45 14.74
N ARG A 86 -4.84 12.42 13.96
CA ARG A 86 -5.77 12.50 12.82
C ARG A 86 -5.27 13.37 11.67
N GLU A 87 -3.96 13.62 11.57
CA GLU A 87 -3.35 14.26 10.39
C GLU A 87 -3.47 13.39 9.15
N ILE A 88 -3.44 12.07 9.36
CA ILE A 88 -3.70 11.07 8.32
C ILE A 88 -4.77 10.08 8.77
N SER A 89 -5.48 9.50 7.82
CA SER A 89 -6.46 8.45 8.09
C SER A 89 -5.85 7.05 8.07
N MET A 90 -6.57 6.05 8.56
CA MET A 90 -6.22 4.64 8.48
C MET A 90 -5.91 4.18 7.04
N GLY A 91 -6.60 4.74 6.04
CA GLY A 91 -6.34 4.45 4.63
C GLY A 91 -4.95 4.91 4.18
N HIS A 92 -4.52 6.11 4.59
CA HIS A 92 -3.18 6.61 4.33
C HIS A 92 -2.11 5.74 5.02
N ALA A 93 -2.31 5.43 6.31
CA ALA A 93 -1.38 4.58 7.06
C ALA A 93 -1.19 3.20 6.38
N ARG A 94 -2.28 2.56 5.91
CA ARG A 94 -2.20 1.29 5.17
C ARG A 94 -1.39 1.39 3.88
N ALA A 95 -1.54 2.48 3.13
CA ALA A 95 -0.74 2.71 1.92
C ALA A 95 0.76 2.85 2.24
N LEU A 96 1.09 3.52 3.36
CA LEU A 96 2.47 3.70 3.82
C LEU A 96 3.12 2.40 4.33
N VAL A 97 2.36 1.51 4.98
CA VAL A 97 2.87 0.19 5.44
C VAL A 97 3.47 -0.63 4.29
N GLY A 98 2.94 -0.47 3.07
CA GLY A 98 3.43 -1.17 1.89
C GLY A 98 4.82 -0.73 1.38
N ILE A 99 5.40 0.33 1.95
CA ILE A 99 6.71 0.87 1.54
C ILE A 99 7.79 0.29 2.43
N SER A 100 8.77 -0.39 1.83
CA SER A 100 9.87 -1.04 2.55
C SER A 100 10.95 -0.07 3.05
N ASP A 101 11.17 1.04 2.33
CA ASP A 101 12.18 2.05 2.66
C ASP A 101 11.58 3.10 3.61
N ASP A 102 12.13 3.17 4.82
CA ASP A 102 11.65 4.07 5.88
C ASP A 102 11.82 5.55 5.49
N SER A 103 12.92 5.90 4.83
CA SER A 103 13.18 7.28 4.40
C SER A 103 12.17 7.74 3.35
N VAL A 104 11.85 6.88 2.40
CA VAL A 104 10.84 7.14 1.37
C VAL A 104 9.45 7.25 1.99
N ARG A 105 9.16 6.38 2.96
CA ARG A 105 7.89 6.36 3.70
C ARG A 105 7.67 7.67 4.46
N ASP A 106 8.66 8.13 5.23
CA ASP A 106 8.60 9.36 6.01
C ASP A 106 8.53 10.60 5.10
N HIS A 107 9.23 10.59 3.96
CA HIS A 107 9.15 11.64 2.97
C HIS A 107 7.74 11.76 2.37
N LEU A 108 7.13 10.65 1.96
CA LEU A 108 5.76 10.61 1.44
C LEU A 108 4.73 11.01 2.48
N TYR A 109 4.90 10.61 3.74
CA TYR A 109 4.07 11.08 4.84
C TYR A 109 4.12 12.60 4.95
N SER A 110 5.32 13.18 4.96
CA SER A 110 5.50 14.64 5.04
C SER A 110 4.85 15.37 3.88
N GLN A 111 4.95 14.84 2.66
CA GLN A 111 4.28 15.41 1.49
C GLN A 111 2.76 15.26 1.58
N CYS A 112 2.28 14.12 2.06
CA CYS A 112 0.86 13.84 2.23
C CYS A 112 0.21 14.85 3.20
N VAL A 113 0.83 15.09 4.36
CA VAL A 113 0.34 16.04 5.37
C VAL A 113 0.37 17.47 4.81
N LYS A 114 1.51 17.92 4.26
CA LYS A 114 1.67 19.28 3.69
C LYS A 114 0.71 19.55 2.54
N GLY A 115 0.48 18.57 1.68
CA GLY A 115 -0.36 18.69 0.49
C GLY A 115 -1.82 18.32 0.72
N ALA A 116 -2.20 17.94 1.95
CA ALA A 116 -3.54 17.43 2.29
C ALA A 116 -4.02 16.37 1.27
N TRP A 117 -3.16 15.40 0.95
CA TRP A 117 -3.45 14.40 -0.07
C TRP A 117 -4.61 13.50 0.35
N SER A 118 -5.39 13.08 -0.63
CA SER A 118 -6.35 11.99 -0.47
C SER A 118 -5.64 10.63 -0.46
N VAL A 119 -6.28 9.62 0.11
CA VAL A 119 -5.78 8.23 0.09
C VAL A 119 -5.41 7.79 -1.33
N ARG A 120 -6.25 8.11 -2.32
CA ARG A 120 -6.01 7.75 -3.73
C ARG A 120 -4.76 8.42 -4.33
N GLN A 121 -4.48 9.67 -3.95
CA GLN A 121 -3.26 10.37 -4.40
C GLN A 121 -2.01 9.70 -3.80
N LEU A 122 -2.04 9.38 -2.49
CA LEU A 122 -0.95 8.67 -1.86
C LEU A 122 -0.75 7.27 -2.46
N GLU A 123 -1.81 6.49 -2.67
CA GLU A 123 -1.72 5.17 -3.31
C GLU A 123 -1.15 5.26 -4.74
N SER A 124 -1.47 6.32 -5.48
CA SER A 124 -0.91 6.55 -6.81
C SER A 124 0.58 6.86 -6.75
N ALA A 125 1.02 7.67 -5.77
CA ALA A 125 2.43 7.96 -5.54
C ALA A 125 3.20 6.68 -5.14
N VAL A 126 2.65 5.86 -4.24
CA VAL A 126 3.24 4.57 -3.83
C VAL A 126 3.36 3.61 -5.02
N ARG A 127 2.32 3.51 -5.86
CA ARG A 127 2.38 2.70 -7.10
C ARG A 127 3.45 3.20 -8.06
N GLY A 128 3.64 4.51 -8.16
CA GLY A 128 4.71 5.11 -8.95
C GLY A 128 6.10 4.71 -8.49
N LEU A 129 6.29 4.46 -7.17
CA LEU A 129 7.55 3.94 -6.62
C LEU A 129 7.74 2.44 -6.91
N SER A 130 6.65 1.66 -6.87
CA SER A 130 6.66 0.21 -7.11
C SER A 130 6.68 -0.14 -8.59
N SER A 131 6.26 0.78 -9.46
CA SER A 131 6.53 0.65 -10.89
C SER A 131 8.04 0.76 -11.06
N PRO A 132 8.72 -0.22 -11.67
CA PRO A 132 10.09 -0.01 -12.04
C PRO A 132 10.08 1.27 -12.87
N LYS A 133 10.74 2.35 -12.34
CA LYS A 133 11.08 3.54 -13.13
C LYS A 133 11.50 2.97 -14.47
N PRO A 134 10.85 3.34 -15.60
CA PRO A 134 11.31 2.78 -16.86
C PRO A 134 12.81 3.05 -16.85
N ALA A 135 13.60 1.98 -16.74
CA ALA A 135 15.04 2.07 -16.74
C ALA A 135 15.35 2.99 -17.91
N PRO A 136 16.23 4.00 -17.76
CA PRO A 136 16.63 4.85 -18.86
C PRO A 136 16.88 3.87 -19.98
N ALA A 137 16.04 3.89 -21.01
CA ALA A 137 15.84 2.79 -21.93
C ALA A 137 17.21 2.13 -22.17
N ALA A 138 17.41 0.96 -21.59
CA ALA A 138 18.49 0.11 -22.03
C ALA A 138 18.29 0.15 -23.52
N VAL A 139 19.31 0.65 -24.25
CA VAL A 139 19.30 0.82 -25.68
C VAL A 139 18.79 -0.49 -26.20
N ALA A 140 17.46 -0.56 -26.38
CA ALA A 140 16.81 -1.74 -26.91
C ALA A 140 17.48 -1.89 -28.26
N ALA A 141 18.21 -2.98 -28.44
CA ALA A 141 18.90 -3.26 -29.67
C ALA A 141 17.93 -2.89 -30.78
N THR A 142 18.27 -1.81 -31.50
CA THR A 142 17.36 -1.15 -32.42
C THR A 142 17.00 -2.23 -33.44
N HIS A 143 15.76 -2.71 -33.42
CA HIS A 143 15.34 -3.75 -34.36
C HIS A 143 15.68 -3.23 -35.76
N PRO A 144 16.34 -4.00 -36.64
CA PRO A 144 16.80 -3.52 -37.94
C PRO A 144 15.71 -2.79 -38.72
N ALA A 145 14.46 -3.18 -38.55
CA ALA A 145 13.30 -2.54 -39.14
C ALA A 145 13.06 -1.08 -38.65
N ALA A 146 13.55 -0.68 -37.50
CA ALA A 146 13.39 0.70 -37.01
C ALA A 146 14.20 1.67 -37.89
N ALA A 147 15.47 1.35 -38.19
CA ALA A 147 16.32 2.15 -39.08
C ALA A 147 15.73 2.29 -40.49
N VAL A 148 15.15 1.23 -40.99
CA VAL A 148 14.48 1.25 -42.32
C VAL A 148 13.26 2.17 -42.29
N LEU A 149 12.47 2.13 -41.22
CA LEU A 149 11.30 2.99 -41.04
C LEU A 149 11.69 4.46 -40.88
N GLU A 150 12.74 4.75 -40.11
CA GLU A 150 13.27 6.11 -39.95
C GLU A 150 13.77 6.68 -41.28
N GLN A 151 14.49 5.86 -42.06
CA GLN A 151 15.00 6.29 -43.35
C GLN A 151 13.87 6.54 -44.37
N LYS A 152 12.80 5.73 -44.36
CA LYS A 152 11.65 5.92 -45.24
C LYS A 152 10.74 7.05 -44.83
N THR A 153 10.41 7.16 -43.58
CA THR A 153 9.42 8.14 -43.09
C THR A 153 10.04 9.49 -42.70
N GLY A 154 11.30 9.48 -42.29
CA GLY A 154 11.96 10.65 -41.70
C GLY A 154 11.55 10.92 -40.26
N LEU A 155 10.80 9.99 -39.62
CA LEU A 155 10.33 10.10 -38.24
C LEU A 155 11.10 9.13 -37.35
N ALA A 156 11.31 9.46 -36.08
CA ALA A 156 11.89 8.55 -35.12
C ALA A 156 10.98 7.33 -34.92
N ALA A 157 11.52 6.12 -35.18
CA ALA A 157 10.79 4.87 -35.17
C ALA A 157 11.29 3.94 -34.03
N LYS A 158 10.36 3.35 -33.30
CA LYS A 158 10.65 2.30 -32.30
C LYS A 158 9.85 1.04 -32.62
N VAL A 159 10.55 -0.09 -32.77
CA VAL A 159 9.94 -1.38 -33.00
C VAL A 159 10.12 -2.24 -31.75
N ILE A 160 9.02 -2.72 -31.19
CA ILE A 160 8.98 -3.60 -30.02
C ILE A 160 8.42 -4.93 -30.50
N GLN A 161 9.24 -5.98 -30.54
CA GLN A 161 8.83 -7.33 -30.91
C GLN A 161 8.81 -8.24 -29.69
N LYS A 162 7.74 -9.02 -29.54
CA LYS A 162 7.60 -10.05 -28.50
C LYS A 162 8.16 -11.38 -29.00
N ALA A 163 8.50 -12.27 -28.07
CA ALA A 163 9.04 -13.61 -28.39
C ALA A 163 8.12 -14.47 -29.28
N ASN A 164 6.82 -14.18 -29.30
CA ASN A 164 5.82 -14.86 -30.15
C ASN A 164 5.72 -14.29 -31.58
N GLY A 165 6.61 -13.37 -31.97
CA GLY A 165 6.60 -12.75 -33.31
C GLY A 165 5.67 -11.55 -33.45
N SER A 166 4.74 -11.30 -32.50
CA SER A 166 3.89 -10.11 -32.53
C SER A 166 4.67 -8.87 -32.08
N GLY A 167 4.28 -7.69 -32.51
CA GLY A 167 5.00 -6.47 -32.13
C GLY A 167 4.19 -5.20 -32.32
N THR A 168 4.79 -4.10 -31.89
CA THR A 168 4.23 -2.75 -32.03
C THR A 168 5.28 -1.86 -32.67
N ILE A 169 4.87 -1.06 -33.63
CA ILE A 169 5.67 0.00 -34.25
C ILE A 169 5.16 1.35 -33.75
N ILE A 170 6.04 2.16 -33.20
CA ILE A 170 5.75 3.50 -32.72
C ILE A 170 6.52 4.49 -33.58
N LEU A 171 5.84 5.38 -34.26
CA LEU A 171 6.41 6.50 -35.00
C LEU A 171 6.10 7.80 -34.21
N SER A 172 7.13 8.57 -33.90
CA SER A 172 7.01 9.82 -33.15
C SER A 172 7.05 11.00 -34.10
N PHE A 173 6.02 11.85 -34.10
CA PHE A 173 5.93 13.06 -34.89
C PHE A 173 5.67 14.27 -34.01
N LYS A 174 6.09 15.48 -34.48
CA LYS A 174 5.95 16.74 -33.74
C LYS A 174 4.84 17.63 -34.28
N SER A 175 4.35 17.34 -35.49
CA SER A 175 3.29 18.13 -36.15
C SER A 175 2.45 17.24 -37.06
N ASP A 176 1.21 17.66 -37.35
CA ASP A 176 0.32 16.99 -38.28
C ASP A 176 0.89 16.94 -39.69
N ALA A 177 1.61 17.99 -40.10
CA ALA A 177 2.30 18.04 -41.38
C ALA A 177 3.35 16.92 -41.53
N GLU A 178 4.13 16.64 -40.48
CA GLU A 178 5.09 15.51 -40.46
C GLU A 178 4.37 14.16 -40.57
N LEU A 179 3.23 13.99 -39.90
CA LEU A 179 2.43 12.79 -39.98
C LEU A 179 1.94 12.56 -41.41
N GLN A 180 1.36 13.58 -42.06
CA GLN A 180 0.86 13.47 -43.42
C GLN A 180 1.97 13.18 -44.43
N ALA A 181 3.15 13.81 -44.27
CA ALA A 181 4.32 13.52 -45.09
C ALA A 181 4.82 12.09 -44.94
N ALA A 182 4.82 11.55 -43.73
CA ALA A 182 5.20 10.13 -43.44
C ALA A 182 4.20 9.15 -44.04
N LEU A 183 2.90 9.42 -43.91
CA LEU A 183 1.85 8.57 -44.51
C LEU A 183 1.97 8.49 -46.02
N LYS A 184 2.26 9.61 -46.72
CA LYS A 184 2.51 9.62 -48.17
C LYS A 184 3.73 8.79 -48.59
N LYS A 185 4.73 8.65 -47.75
CA LYS A 185 5.94 7.84 -48.04
C LYS A 185 5.78 6.37 -47.72
N LEU A 186 4.74 6.00 -46.94
CA LEU A 186 4.40 4.64 -46.60
C LEU A 186 3.35 4.02 -47.56
N SER A 187 2.62 4.87 -48.28
CA SER A 187 1.75 4.48 -49.40
C SER A 187 2.54 4.17 -50.64
#